data_b83784b4727402f855dd195830c14cb8
#
_entry.id   b83784b4727402f855dd195830c14cb8
#
_cell.length_a   1.000
_cell.length_b   1.000
_cell.length_c   1.000
_cell.angle_alpha   90.00
_cell.angle_beta   90.00
_cell.angle_gamma   90.00
#
_symmetry.space_group_name_H-M   'P 1'
#
loop_
_entity.id
_entity.type
_entity.pdbx_description
1 polymer ?
#
loop_
_entity_poly.entity_id
_entity_poly.type
_entity_poly.pdbx_seq_one_letter_code
_entity_poly.pdbx_strand_id
1 'polypeptide(L)'
;MSLATEAQIRAALKEVDDPEIGINIVDLGLIYGIEVINDRVFVKMTMTTRACPLHAYLSKAAEDAIRGHFPNVSAVHIELVWEPPWDPDRMSGPARKQMGWQS
;
A
#
# COMPACT_ATOMS: atom_id res chain seq x y z
N MET A 1 -16.30 3.45 19.04
CA MET A 1 -15.89 2.22 18.38
C MET A 1 -15.01 2.55 17.17
N SER A 2 -13.86 1.95 17.10
CA SER A 2 -12.98 2.25 15.97
C SER A 2 -13.47 1.53 14.72
N LEU A 3 -13.38 2.21 13.57
CA LEU A 3 -13.81 1.64 12.32
C LEU A 3 -12.81 0.62 11.81
N ALA A 4 -11.55 0.93 11.98
CA ALA A 4 -10.48 0.09 11.46
C ALA A 4 -9.20 0.35 12.23
N THR A 5 -8.33 -0.64 12.27
CA THR A 5 -7.00 -0.48 12.83
C THR A 5 -5.99 -0.44 11.70
N GLU A 6 -4.78 0.01 12.03
CA GLU A 6 -3.69 0.01 11.04
C GLU A 6 -3.51 -1.39 10.44
N ALA A 7 -3.55 -2.42 11.29
CA ALA A 7 -3.36 -3.79 10.82
C ALA A 7 -4.46 -4.21 9.85
N GLN A 8 -5.70 -3.81 10.11
CA GLN A 8 -6.81 -4.14 9.24
C GLN A 8 -6.70 -3.41 7.91
N ILE A 9 -6.28 -2.14 7.92
CA ILE A 9 -6.06 -1.39 6.70
C ILE A 9 -4.94 -2.03 5.88
N ARG A 10 -3.86 -2.42 6.55
CA ARG A 10 -2.73 -3.08 5.88
C ARG A 10 -3.17 -4.40 5.24
N ALA A 11 -4.01 -5.16 5.92
CA ALA A 11 -4.53 -6.40 5.37
C ALA A 11 -5.37 -6.16 4.12
N ALA A 12 -6.18 -5.11 4.11
CA ALA A 12 -6.96 -4.75 2.94
C ALA A 12 -6.05 -4.36 1.78
N LEU A 13 -4.97 -3.64 2.06
CA LEU A 13 -4.03 -3.22 1.03
C LEU A 13 -3.28 -4.39 0.40
N LYS A 14 -3.21 -5.53 1.07
CA LYS A 14 -2.58 -6.72 0.49
C LYS A 14 -3.36 -7.28 -0.70
N GLU A 15 -4.56 -6.81 -0.92
CA GLU A 15 -5.34 -7.20 -2.10
C GLU A 15 -4.95 -6.42 -3.34
N VAL A 16 -4.12 -5.40 -3.19
CA VAL A 16 -3.69 -4.55 -4.30
C VAL A 16 -2.33 -5.03 -4.77
N ASP A 17 -2.28 -5.55 -5.99
CA ASP A 17 -1.04 -6.05 -6.58
C ASP A 17 -0.45 -5.03 -7.55
N ASP A 18 0.88 -4.93 -7.55
CA ASP A 18 1.57 -4.18 -8.59
C ASP A 18 1.51 -5.04 -9.86
N PRO A 19 0.83 -4.58 -10.91
CA PRO A 19 0.61 -5.42 -12.10
C PRO A 19 1.89 -5.69 -12.88
N GLU A 20 2.93 -4.89 -12.68
CA GLU A 20 4.20 -5.14 -13.36
C GLU A 20 5.02 -6.22 -12.67
N ILE A 21 4.86 -6.35 -11.37
CA ILE A 21 5.66 -7.27 -10.56
C ILE A 21 4.85 -8.49 -10.13
N GLY A 22 3.55 -8.32 -9.92
CA GLY A 22 2.69 -9.41 -9.50
C GLY A 22 2.72 -9.69 -8.00
N ILE A 23 3.20 -8.74 -7.21
CA ILE A 23 3.27 -8.86 -5.76
C ILE A 23 2.49 -7.72 -5.15
N ASN A 24 1.81 -7.97 -4.03
CA ASN A 24 0.99 -6.94 -3.42
C ASN A 24 1.86 -5.80 -2.85
N ILE A 25 1.26 -4.62 -2.78
CA ILE A 25 2.00 -3.40 -2.44
C ILE A 25 2.51 -3.39 -1.01
N VAL A 26 1.89 -4.16 -0.11
CA VAL A 26 2.37 -4.23 1.27
C VAL A 26 3.66 -5.04 1.33
N ASP A 27 3.67 -6.21 0.70
CA ASP A 27 4.85 -7.07 0.69
C ASP A 27 6.00 -6.47 -0.11
N LEU A 28 5.68 -5.64 -1.10
CA LEU A 28 6.71 -4.90 -1.84
C LEU A 28 7.37 -3.82 -1.00
N GLY A 29 6.77 -3.47 0.14
CA GLY A 29 7.33 -2.41 0.96
C GLY A 29 7.00 -1.01 0.47
N LEU A 30 5.90 -0.87 -0.25
CA LEU A 30 5.50 0.42 -0.80
C LEU A 30 4.70 1.26 0.20
N ILE A 31 4.21 0.64 1.28
CA ILE A 31 3.41 1.34 2.27
C ILE A 31 4.34 1.83 3.38
N TYR A 32 4.51 3.14 3.46
CA TYR A 32 5.40 3.76 4.43
C TYR A 32 4.71 4.14 5.73
N GLY A 33 3.41 4.36 5.70
CA GLY A 33 2.69 4.68 6.92
C GLY A 33 1.20 4.59 6.73
N ILE A 34 0.50 4.24 7.80
CA ILE A 34 -0.95 4.19 7.83
C ILE A 34 -1.39 4.86 9.11
N GLU A 35 -2.30 5.82 8.99
CA GLU A 35 -2.84 6.51 10.15
C GLU A 35 -4.36 6.52 10.03
N VAL A 36 -5.02 6.16 11.12
CA VAL A 36 -6.49 6.19 11.17
C VAL A 36 -6.89 7.21 12.23
N ILE A 37 -7.62 8.23 11.81
CA ILE A 37 -8.11 9.28 12.71
C ILE A 37 -9.61 9.33 12.55
N ASN A 38 -10.33 8.88 13.60
CA ASN A 38 -11.79 8.78 13.58
C ASN A 38 -12.22 7.91 12.39
N ASP A 39 -12.94 8.50 11.43
CA ASP A 39 -13.41 7.76 10.24
C ASP A 39 -12.59 8.09 8.99
N ARG A 40 -11.38 8.64 9.17
CA ARG A 40 -10.51 9.01 8.06
C ARG A 40 -9.26 8.15 8.08
N VAL A 41 -8.84 7.74 6.89
CA VAL A 41 -7.65 6.91 6.73
C VAL A 41 -6.64 7.66 5.89
N PHE A 42 -5.40 7.71 6.37
CA PHE A 42 -4.29 8.36 5.67
C PHE A 42 -3.22 7.32 5.43
N VAL A 43 -2.84 7.15 4.16
CA VAL A 43 -1.82 6.17 3.77
C VAL A 43 -0.72 6.90 3.03
N LYS A 44 0.52 6.69 3.47
CA LYS A 44 1.70 7.15 2.74
C LYS A 44 2.28 5.98 2.00
N MET A 45 2.43 6.12 0.70
CA MET A 45 2.98 5.05 -0.12
C MET A 45 3.95 5.61 -1.14
N THR A 46 4.82 4.74 -1.62
CA THR A 46 5.77 5.10 -2.66
C THR A 46 5.63 4.13 -3.83
N MET A 47 6.45 4.34 -4.85
CA MET A 47 6.48 3.49 -6.04
C MET A 47 7.89 2.99 -6.26
N THR A 48 8.01 1.89 -7.00
CA THR A 48 9.31 1.34 -7.34
C THR A 48 10.04 2.19 -8.37
N THR A 49 9.30 3.00 -9.13
CA THR A 49 9.89 3.86 -10.14
C THR A 49 9.03 5.11 -10.31
N ARG A 50 9.69 6.23 -10.63
CA ARG A 50 8.98 7.48 -10.90
C ARG A 50 8.45 7.55 -12.33
N ALA A 51 8.90 6.66 -13.20
CA ALA A 51 8.64 6.76 -14.63
C ALA A 51 7.25 6.31 -15.04
N CYS A 52 6.46 5.81 -14.12
CA CYS A 52 5.25 5.09 -14.47
C CYS A 52 3.99 5.86 -14.07
N PRO A 53 2.98 5.94 -14.93
CA PRO A 53 1.68 6.44 -14.53
C PRO A 53 0.94 5.48 -13.59
N LEU A 54 1.58 4.39 -13.23
CA LEU A 54 1.03 3.36 -12.38
C LEU A 54 0.62 3.88 -11.01
N HIS A 55 1.23 5.00 -10.58
CA HIS A 55 0.90 5.57 -9.28
C HIS A 55 -0.59 5.94 -9.19
N ALA A 56 -1.17 6.43 -10.27
CA ALA A 56 -2.60 6.76 -10.27
C ALA A 56 -3.44 5.50 -10.14
N TYR A 57 -3.05 4.44 -10.83
CA TYR A 57 -3.75 3.17 -10.75
C TYR A 57 -3.65 2.58 -9.34
N LEU A 58 -2.46 2.56 -8.79
CA LEU A 58 -2.26 1.96 -7.47
C LEU A 58 -2.90 2.78 -6.36
N SER A 59 -2.87 4.10 -6.46
CA SER A 59 -3.54 4.96 -5.49
C SER A 59 -5.04 4.71 -5.50
N LYS A 60 -5.63 4.62 -6.67
CA LYS A 60 -7.07 4.36 -6.81
C LYS A 60 -7.41 2.96 -6.30
N ALA A 61 -6.60 1.97 -6.65
CA ALA A 61 -6.84 0.60 -6.21
C ALA A 61 -6.73 0.49 -4.69
N ALA A 62 -5.77 1.18 -4.09
CA ALA A 62 -5.61 1.19 -2.65
C ALA A 62 -6.83 1.84 -1.98
N GLU A 63 -7.28 2.96 -2.51
CA GLU A 63 -8.47 3.62 -1.98
C GLU A 63 -9.69 2.70 -2.09
N ASP A 64 -9.88 2.07 -3.24
CA ASP A 64 -11.03 1.20 -3.46
C ASP A 64 -11.00 -0.01 -2.53
N ALA A 65 -9.82 -0.58 -2.28
CA ALA A 65 -9.69 -1.71 -1.38
C ALA A 65 -10.10 -1.33 0.04
N ILE A 66 -9.65 -0.16 0.51
CA ILE A 66 -9.99 0.30 1.85
C ILE A 66 -11.49 0.58 1.95
N ARG A 67 -12.05 1.28 0.97
CA ARG A 67 -13.47 1.60 1.00
C ARG A 67 -14.35 0.37 0.89
N GLY A 68 -13.89 -0.63 0.15
CA GLY A 68 -14.64 -1.88 0.00
C GLY A 68 -14.73 -2.67 1.29
N HIS A 69 -13.65 -2.67 2.08
CA HIS A 69 -13.62 -3.38 3.34
C HIS A 69 -14.21 -2.57 4.50
N PHE A 70 -14.16 -1.24 4.40
CA PHE A 70 -14.58 -0.37 5.49
C PHE A 70 -15.51 0.71 4.97
N PRO A 71 -16.76 0.35 4.65
CA PRO A 71 -17.70 1.30 4.04
C PRO A 71 -18.06 2.49 4.93
N ASN A 72 -17.78 2.39 6.24
CA ASN A 72 -18.06 3.48 7.17
C ASN A 72 -16.97 4.55 7.19
N VAL A 73 -15.85 4.31 6.51
CA VAL A 73 -14.79 5.30 6.41
C VAL A 73 -15.28 6.46 5.54
N SER A 74 -15.16 7.69 6.06
CA SER A 74 -15.67 8.85 5.35
C SER A 74 -14.68 9.37 4.33
N ALA A 75 -13.38 9.18 4.55
CA ALA A 75 -12.36 9.69 3.65
C ALA A 75 -11.14 8.78 3.67
N VAL A 76 -10.55 8.59 2.50
CA VAL A 76 -9.30 7.87 2.34
C VAL A 76 -8.35 8.77 1.57
N HIS A 77 -7.22 9.08 2.19
CA HIS A 77 -6.18 9.92 1.57
C HIS A 77 -4.96 9.08 1.31
N ILE A 78 -4.58 8.95 0.05
CA ILE A 78 -3.37 8.24 -0.34
C ILE A 78 -2.36 9.30 -0.75
N GLU A 79 -1.30 9.42 0.04
CA GLU A 79 -0.24 10.38 -0.24
C GLU A 79 0.95 9.64 -0.85
N LEU A 80 1.35 10.08 -2.03
CA LEU A 80 2.51 9.51 -2.71
C LEU A 80 3.76 10.25 -2.23
N VAL A 81 4.70 9.49 -1.67
CA VAL A 81 5.96 10.05 -1.16
C VAL A 81 7.13 9.37 -1.85
N TRP A 82 8.20 10.13 -2.07
CA TRP A 82 9.39 9.64 -2.77
C TRP A 82 10.61 9.54 -1.85
N GLU A 83 10.45 9.98 -0.60
CA GLU A 83 11.52 9.93 0.38
C GLU A 83 11.06 9.18 1.61
N PRO A 84 11.83 8.25 2.14
CA PRO A 84 13.06 7.74 1.51
C PRO A 84 12.74 6.94 0.25
N PRO A 85 13.69 6.86 -0.70
CA PRO A 85 13.42 6.11 -1.93
C PRO A 85 13.24 4.63 -1.64
N TRP A 86 12.37 4.01 -2.41
CA TRP A 86 12.14 2.58 -2.26
C TRP A 86 13.39 1.80 -2.69
N ASP A 87 13.68 0.72 -1.98
CA ASP A 87 14.72 -0.22 -2.41
C ASP A 87 14.25 -1.65 -2.12
N PRO A 88 14.89 -2.64 -2.76
CA PRO A 88 14.46 -4.04 -2.63
C PRO A 88 14.49 -4.59 -1.20
N ASP A 89 15.28 -4.00 -0.32
CA ASP A 89 15.35 -4.46 1.06
C ASP A 89 14.05 -4.19 1.82
N ARG A 90 13.19 -3.35 1.28
CA ARG A 90 11.90 -3.06 1.90
C ARG A 90 10.87 -4.16 1.64
N MET A 91 11.17 -5.07 0.72
CA MET A 91 10.27 -6.18 0.44
C MET A 91 10.26 -7.16 1.58
N SER A 92 9.10 -7.79 1.81
CA SER A 92 8.99 -8.86 2.79
C SER A 92 9.82 -10.06 2.33
N GLY A 93 10.14 -10.97 3.27
CA GLY A 93 10.84 -12.19 2.94
C GLY A 93 10.15 -13.00 1.84
N PRO A 94 8.82 -13.27 1.98
CA PRO A 94 8.10 -13.98 0.92
C PRO A 94 8.15 -13.28 -0.43
N ALA A 95 8.08 -11.95 -0.46
CA ALA A 95 8.12 -11.20 -1.71
C ALA A 95 9.48 -11.33 -2.38
N ARG A 96 10.56 -11.23 -1.61
CA ARG A 96 11.91 -11.40 -2.13
C ARG A 96 12.10 -12.79 -2.73
N LYS A 97 11.58 -13.77 -2.04
CA LYS A 97 11.66 -15.15 -2.49
C LYS A 97 10.92 -15.35 -3.80
N GLN A 98 9.75 -14.75 -3.90
CA GLN A 98 8.94 -14.84 -5.10
C GLN A 98 9.64 -14.21 -6.30
N MET A 99 10.40 -13.15 -6.06
CA MET A 99 11.17 -12.48 -7.11
C MET A 99 12.48 -13.19 -7.44
N GLY A 100 12.81 -14.22 -6.69
CA GLY A 100 14.07 -14.91 -6.87
C GLY A 100 15.25 -14.21 -6.23
N TRP A 101 15.01 -13.20 -5.45
CA TRP A 101 16.08 -12.49 -4.74
C TRP A 101 16.31 -13.21 -3.41
N GLN A 102 17.52 -13.64 -3.18
CA GLN A 102 17.88 -14.30 -1.94
C GLN A 102 18.80 -13.41 -1.15
N SER A 103 18.47 -13.26 0.11
CA SER A 103 19.29 -12.47 1.02
C SER A 103 20.44 -13.30 1.57
#